data_44f03101efc75c96a885a7a657d3559b
#
_entry.id   44f03101efc75c96a885a7a657d3559b
#
_cell.length_a   1.000
_cell.length_b   1.000
_cell.length_c   1.000
_cell.angle_alpha   90.00
_cell.angle_beta   90.00
_cell.angle_gamma   90.00
#
_symmetry.space_group_name_H-M   'P 1'
#
loop_
_entity.id
_entity.type
_entity.pdbx_description
1 polymer ?
#
loop_
_entity_poly.entity_id
_entity_poly.type
_entity_poly.pdbx_seq_one_letter_code
_entity_poly.pdbx_strand_id
1 'polypeptide(L)'
;MRYHSFDRVRICETTGMQDGYLRIDVVNSENNFPIEGAEVSVSYGDSGQTQEVLRTNLSGQTEEIAVAAPPVSLSLEEQNREKPYADYTVEVRAAGYEPVKVKGTEVLAGVTAVQPIRMIPLPDQTGAEENIQIPDHTLYGSYPPKIAEDEVKPVQESGEIVLSRVVVPQTIVVHDGVPTNASAKDYYVAYRDYIKNVASSEIYATWPRSTIVANVLAIMSFTLNRVYTEWYRNQGYDFTITSSTAFDHKWIYGRDIFEPISEVVVDIFDK
;
A
#
# COMPACT_ATOMS: atom_id res chain seq x y z
N MET A 1 -1.30 -33.44 0.78
CA MET A 1 -0.65 -34.00 -0.42
C MET A 1 0.31 -32.94 -0.95
N ARG A 2 1.62 -33.17 -0.85
CA ARG A 2 2.66 -32.18 -1.24
C ARG A 2 2.98 -32.34 -2.74
N TYR A 3 2.33 -31.57 -3.60
CA TYR A 3 2.65 -31.54 -5.03
C TYR A 3 3.16 -30.19 -5.55
N HIS A 4 3.23 -29.13 -4.72
CA HIS A 4 3.51 -27.77 -5.21
C HIS A 4 4.98 -27.31 -5.19
N SER A 5 5.90 -28.07 -4.57
CA SER A 5 7.31 -27.64 -4.51
C SER A 5 8.10 -27.86 -5.83
N PHE A 6 7.68 -28.79 -6.66
CA PHE A 6 8.44 -29.15 -7.87
C PHE A 6 8.25 -28.18 -9.06
N ASP A 7 7.04 -27.65 -9.24
CA ASP A 7 6.77 -26.70 -10.34
C ASP A 7 7.39 -25.34 -10.05
N ARG A 8 7.45 -24.97 -8.79
CA ARG A 8 8.00 -23.72 -8.29
C ARG A 8 9.53 -23.64 -8.44
N VAL A 9 10.24 -24.68 -8.03
CA VAL A 9 11.70 -24.81 -8.25
C VAL A 9 12.03 -24.71 -9.74
N ARG A 10 11.22 -25.29 -10.62
CA ARG A 10 11.40 -25.19 -12.07
C ARG A 10 11.21 -23.76 -12.61
N ILE A 11 10.24 -22.99 -12.10
CA ILE A 11 10.01 -21.61 -12.54
C ILE A 11 11.20 -20.73 -12.14
N CYS A 12 11.65 -20.80 -10.88
CA CYS A 12 12.81 -20.03 -10.41
C CYS A 12 14.12 -20.40 -11.15
N GLU A 13 14.37 -21.69 -11.36
CA GLU A 13 15.59 -22.14 -12.07
C GLU A 13 15.60 -21.80 -13.56
N THR A 14 14.44 -21.74 -14.23
CA THR A 14 14.35 -21.53 -15.68
C THR A 14 14.26 -20.05 -16.07
N THR A 15 13.82 -19.17 -15.17
CA THR A 15 13.53 -17.75 -15.47
C THR A 15 14.43 -16.75 -14.75
N GLY A 16 15.38 -17.19 -13.90
CA GLY A 16 16.17 -16.31 -13.05
C GLY A 16 15.36 -15.62 -11.93
N MET A 17 14.12 -16.05 -11.69
CA MET A 17 13.29 -15.55 -10.60
C MET A 17 13.83 -15.99 -9.24
N GLN A 18 13.56 -15.19 -8.21
CA GLN A 18 13.91 -15.43 -6.82
C GLN A 18 12.64 -15.58 -5.98
N ASP A 19 12.77 -16.06 -4.74
CA ASP A 19 11.65 -16.10 -3.81
C ASP A 19 11.41 -14.71 -3.22
N GLY A 20 10.18 -14.24 -3.34
CA GLY A 20 9.57 -13.23 -2.50
C GLY A 20 8.54 -13.89 -1.58
N TYR A 21 7.99 -13.15 -0.66
CA TYR A 21 7.04 -13.69 0.33
C TYR A 21 5.75 -12.90 0.35
N LEU A 22 4.64 -13.59 0.54
CA LEU A 22 3.31 -12.97 0.59
C LEU A 22 2.50 -13.52 1.77
N ARG A 23 1.91 -12.62 2.54
CA ARG A 23 0.92 -12.92 3.58
C ARG A 23 -0.31 -12.04 3.37
N ILE A 24 -1.49 -12.57 3.66
CA ILE A 24 -2.74 -11.83 3.55
C ILE A 24 -3.34 -11.69 4.95
N ASP A 25 -3.68 -10.46 5.33
CA ASP A 25 -4.31 -10.11 6.60
C ASP A 25 -5.75 -9.65 6.33
N VAL A 26 -6.75 -10.39 6.85
CA VAL A 26 -8.17 -10.20 6.54
C VAL A 26 -8.92 -9.74 7.78
N VAL A 27 -9.59 -8.59 7.67
CA VAL A 27 -10.37 -8.00 8.77
C VAL A 27 -11.75 -7.54 8.29
N ASN A 28 -12.68 -7.44 9.22
CA ASN A 28 -13.96 -6.80 9.02
C ASN A 28 -13.77 -5.28 8.85
N SER A 29 -14.37 -4.69 7.81
CA SER A 29 -14.21 -3.27 7.46
C SER A 29 -14.78 -2.30 8.50
N GLU A 30 -15.78 -2.71 9.30
CA GLU A 30 -16.47 -1.83 10.23
C GLU A 30 -15.77 -1.72 11.59
N ASN A 31 -15.21 -2.84 12.07
CA ASN A 31 -14.69 -2.93 13.45
C ASN A 31 -13.24 -3.40 13.55
N ASN A 32 -12.60 -3.72 12.43
CA ASN A 32 -11.23 -4.25 12.30
C ASN A 32 -11.00 -5.60 13.02
N PHE A 33 -12.06 -6.34 13.36
CA PHE A 33 -11.86 -7.68 13.91
C PHE A 33 -11.34 -8.65 12.85
N PRO A 34 -10.42 -9.55 13.21
CA PRO A 34 -9.88 -10.53 12.29
C PRO A 34 -10.99 -11.49 11.82
N ILE A 35 -10.93 -11.91 10.58
CA ILE A 35 -11.84 -12.90 9.99
C ILE A 35 -11.10 -14.23 9.87
N GLU A 36 -11.50 -15.18 10.72
CA GLU A 36 -10.98 -16.56 10.68
C GLU A 36 -11.64 -17.37 9.55
N GLY A 37 -10.89 -18.28 8.95
CA GLY A 37 -11.40 -19.24 7.97
C GLY A 37 -11.74 -18.65 6.61
N ALA A 38 -11.41 -17.38 6.34
CA ALA A 38 -11.54 -16.81 5.02
C ALA A 38 -10.68 -17.60 4.02
N GLU A 39 -11.27 -17.95 2.88
CA GLU A 39 -10.56 -18.62 1.78
C GLU A 39 -9.89 -17.58 0.91
N VAL A 40 -8.59 -17.77 0.70
CA VAL A 40 -7.73 -16.87 -0.06
C VAL A 40 -7.13 -17.61 -1.23
N SER A 41 -7.37 -17.14 -2.44
CA SER A 41 -6.77 -17.66 -3.67
C SER A 41 -5.73 -16.66 -4.18
N VAL A 42 -4.53 -17.14 -4.48
CA VAL A 42 -3.43 -16.34 -5.04
C VAL A 42 -3.08 -16.82 -6.43
N SER A 43 -2.99 -15.89 -7.38
CA SER A 43 -2.66 -16.14 -8.80
C SER A 43 -1.54 -15.22 -9.26
N TYR A 44 -0.67 -15.68 -10.15
CA TYR A 44 0.36 -14.84 -10.75
C TYR A 44 -0.24 -13.93 -11.84
N GLY A 45 -0.06 -12.64 -11.73
CA GLY A 45 -0.61 -11.65 -12.66
C GLY A 45 -2.12 -11.77 -12.82
N ASP A 46 -2.59 -11.57 -14.04
CA ASP A 46 -4.00 -11.72 -14.45
C ASP A 46 -4.30 -13.09 -15.08
N SER A 47 -3.43 -14.08 -14.92
CA SER A 47 -3.53 -15.40 -15.59
C SER A 47 -4.83 -16.16 -15.27
N GLY A 48 -5.47 -15.83 -14.14
CA GLY A 48 -6.65 -16.53 -13.63
C GLY A 48 -6.34 -17.97 -13.15
N GLN A 49 -5.10 -18.43 -13.30
CA GLN A 49 -4.68 -19.74 -12.81
C GLN A 49 -4.25 -19.60 -11.34
N THR A 50 -5.07 -20.09 -10.44
CA THR A 50 -4.77 -20.15 -9.01
C THR A 50 -3.52 -20.99 -8.77
N GLN A 51 -2.54 -20.41 -8.07
CA GLN A 51 -1.31 -21.10 -7.67
C GLN A 51 -1.41 -21.67 -6.26
N GLU A 52 -2.00 -20.90 -5.33
CA GLU A 52 -2.15 -21.28 -3.93
C GLU A 52 -3.56 -20.98 -3.44
N VAL A 53 -4.08 -21.85 -2.57
CA VAL A 53 -5.33 -21.64 -1.83
C VAL A 53 -5.04 -21.77 -0.35
N LEU A 54 -5.29 -20.70 0.39
CA LEU A 54 -4.96 -20.55 1.80
C LEU A 54 -6.22 -20.30 2.63
N ARG A 55 -6.09 -20.40 3.95
CA ARG A 55 -7.13 -20.00 4.90
C ARG A 55 -6.55 -19.14 6.00
N THR A 56 -7.32 -18.15 6.44
CA THR A 56 -6.93 -17.32 7.55
C THR A 56 -7.10 -18.03 8.89
N ASN A 57 -6.20 -17.75 9.82
CA ASN A 57 -6.21 -18.23 11.20
C ASN A 57 -7.07 -17.33 12.11
N LEU A 58 -7.07 -17.60 13.44
CA LEU A 58 -7.77 -16.81 14.46
C LEU A 58 -7.40 -15.31 14.46
N SER A 59 -6.21 -14.97 13.98
CA SER A 59 -5.76 -13.58 13.87
C SER A 59 -6.12 -12.95 12.51
N GLY A 60 -6.89 -13.65 11.67
CA GLY A 60 -7.26 -13.19 10.33
C GLY A 60 -6.10 -13.25 9.33
N GLN A 61 -5.03 -13.98 9.62
CA GLN A 61 -3.81 -14.04 8.81
C GLN A 61 -3.68 -15.39 8.12
N THR A 62 -3.22 -15.37 6.86
CA THR A 62 -2.76 -16.61 6.22
C THR A 62 -1.37 -17.00 6.74
N GLU A 63 -0.95 -18.24 6.49
CA GLU A 63 0.48 -18.53 6.49
C GLU A 63 1.19 -17.67 5.44
N GLU A 64 2.46 -17.38 5.69
CA GLU A 64 3.34 -16.76 4.71
C GLU A 64 3.71 -17.80 3.65
N ILE A 65 3.50 -17.42 2.39
CA ILE A 65 3.89 -18.24 1.26
C ILE A 65 5.06 -17.60 0.52
N ALA A 66 5.95 -18.42 0.05
CA ALA A 66 6.96 -17.94 -0.84
C ALA A 66 6.40 -17.98 -2.28
N VAL A 67 6.60 -16.94 -3.06
CA VAL A 67 6.13 -16.79 -4.45
C VAL A 67 7.26 -16.23 -5.33
N ALA A 68 7.17 -16.42 -6.65
CA ALA A 68 8.23 -15.99 -7.56
C ALA A 68 8.28 -14.48 -7.70
N ALA A 69 9.46 -13.87 -7.63
CA ALA A 69 9.70 -12.46 -7.85
C ALA A 69 10.93 -12.25 -8.75
N PRO A 70 11.02 -11.16 -9.52
CA PRO A 70 12.22 -10.81 -10.27
C PRO A 70 13.45 -10.67 -9.38
N PRO A 71 14.68 -10.80 -9.92
CA PRO A 71 15.89 -10.71 -9.13
C PRO A 71 16.00 -9.38 -8.37
N VAL A 72 16.48 -9.46 -7.12
CA VAL A 72 16.64 -8.26 -6.26
C VAL A 72 17.54 -7.18 -6.88
N SER A 73 18.48 -7.55 -7.75
CA SER A 73 19.34 -6.61 -8.45
C SER A 73 18.54 -5.57 -9.24
N LEU A 74 17.38 -5.94 -9.80
CA LEU A 74 16.56 -5.01 -10.57
C LEU A 74 16.00 -3.85 -9.75
N SER A 75 15.78 -4.04 -8.46
CA SER A 75 15.33 -2.98 -7.55
C SER A 75 16.47 -2.15 -6.94
N LEU A 76 17.71 -2.60 -7.10
CA LEU A 76 18.92 -1.94 -6.58
C LEU A 76 19.69 -1.16 -7.64
N GLU A 77 19.45 -1.43 -8.93
CA GLU A 77 20.14 -0.77 -10.04
C GLU A 77 19.41 0.52 -10.44
N GLU A 78 20.07 1.66 -10.28
CA GLU A 78 19.50 2.99 -10.54
C GLU A 78 19.02 3.18 -12.00
N GLN A 79 19.64 2.52 -12.95
CA GLN A 79 19.31 2.66 -14.38
C GLN A 79 18.44 1.51 -14.92
N ASN A 80 17.94 0.63 -14.03
CA ASN A 80 17.09 -0.46 -14.44
C ASN A 80 15.81 0.03 -15.14
N ARG A 81 15.42 -0.67 -16.21
CA ARG A 81 14.18 -0.43 -16.98
C ARG A 81 13.21 -1.59 -16.91
N GLU A 82 13.64 -2.70 -16.35
CA GLU A 82 12.81 -3.89 -16.18
C GLU A 82 12.00 -3.77 -14.88
N LYS A 83 10.81 -4.38 -14.87
CA LYS A 83 9.94 -4.40 -13.69
C LYS A 83 10.61 -5.19 -12.56
N PRO A 84 10.90 -4.59 -11.41
CA PRO A 84 11.67 -5.25 -10.35
C PRO A 84 10.82 -6.04 -9.37
N TYR A 85 9.53 -6.15 -9.59
CA TYR A 85 8.57 -6.89 -8.76
C TYR A 85 7.63 -7.72 -9.63
N ALA A 86 7.03 -8.74 -9.01
CA ALA A 86 5.96 -9.51 -9.61
C ALA A 86 4.59 -9.01 -9.13
N ASP A 87 3.59 -9.05 -10.00
CA ASP A 87 2.21 -8.78 -9.62
C ASP A 87 1.48 -10.08 -9.32
N TYR A 88 0.69 -10.05 -8.27
CA TYR A 88 -0.22 -11.14 -7.91
C TYR A 88 -1.66 -10.64 -7.82
N THR A 89 -2.59 -11.53 -8.14
CA THR A 89 -4.02 -11.33 -7.88
C THR A 89 -4.40 -12.13 -6.66
N VAL A 90 -5.02 -11.48 -5.69
CA VAL A 90 -5.50 -12.06 -4.44
C VAL A 90 -7.03 -11.99 -4.42
N GLU A 91 -7.71 -13.13 -4.31
CA GLU A 91 -9.16 -13.21 -4.15
C GLU A 91 -9.48 -13.78 -2.77
N VAL A 92 -10.39 -13.11 -2.05
CA VAL A 92 -10.77 -13.49 -0.69
C VAL A 92 -12.28 -13.66 -0.61
N ARG A 93 -12.71 -14.79 -0.02
CA ARG A 93 -14.11 -15.15 0.22
C ARG A 93 -14.29 -15.59 1.68
N ALA A 94 -15.29 -15.05 2.33
CA ALA A 94 -15.70 -15.48 3.67
C ALA A 94 -17.22 -15.49 3.78
N ALA A 95 -17.76 -16.43 4.55
CA ALA A 95 -19.21 -16.51 4.76
C ALA A 95 -19.73 -15.25 5.48
N GLY A 96 -20.76 -14.62 4.93
CA GLY A 96 -21.34 -13.40 5.48
C GLY A 96 -20.62 -12.10 5.11
N TYR A 97 -19.72 -12.14 4.12
CA TYR A 97 -18.98 -10.97 3.63
C TYR A 97 -19.01 -10.87 2.12
N GLU A 98 -18.89 -9.65 1.61
CA GLU A 98 -18.65 -9.40 0.19
C GLU A 98 -17.30 -9.98 -0.22
N PRO A 99 -17.21 -10.70 -1.36
CA PRO A 99 -15.93 -11.13 -1.91
C PRO A 99 -15.05 -9.93 -2.26
N VAL A 100 -13.75 -10.06 -2.07
CA VAL A 100 -12.78 -9.02 -2.44
C VAL A 100 -11.77 -9.61 -3.41
N LYS A 101 -11.49 -8.88 -4.48
CA LYS A 101 -10.44 -9.19 -5.46
C LYS A 101 -9.48 -8.02 -5.58
N VAL A 102 -8.21 -8.26 -5.30
CA VAL A 102 -7.11 -7.30 -5.45
C VAL A 102 -6.21 -7.77 -6.57
N LYS A 103 -5.98 -6.90 -7.53
CA LYS A 103 -5.02 -7.10 -8.63
C LYS A 103 -3.84 -6.18 -8.48
N GLY A 104 -2.64 -6.68 -8.77
CA GLY A 104 -1.42 -5.88 -8.70
C GLY A 104 -0.78 -5.86 -7.31
N THR A 105 -1.08 -6.85 -6.45
CA THR A 105 -0.30 -7.05 -5.22
C THR A 105 1.16 -7.27 -5.58
N GLU A 106 2.05 -6.40 -5.13
CA GLU A 106 3.45 -6.40 -5.54
C GLU A 106 4.30 -7.29 -4.63
N VAL A 107 5.17 -8.10 -5.22
CA VAL A 107 6.13 -8.93 -4.48
C VAL A 107 7.54 -8.68 -4.98
N LEU A 108 8.41 -8.26 -4.07
CA LEU A 108 9.84 -8.08 -4.27
C LEU A 108 10.62 -9.30 -3.77
N ALA A 109 11.74 -9.62 -4.43
CA ALA A 109 12.60 -10.72 -4.00
C ALA A 109 13.17 -10.51 -2.58
N GLY A 110 13.08 -11.56 -1.76
CA GLY A 110 13.59 -11.55 -0.39
C GLY A 110 12.80 -10.71 0.60
N VAL A 111 11.63 -10.19 0.21
CA VAL A 111 10.81 -9.29 1.03
C VAL A 111 9.42 -9.90 1.23
N THR A 112 8.88 -9.76 2.44
CA THR A 112 7.48 -10.10 2.73
C THR A 112 6.59 -8.91 2.41
N ALA A 113 5.67 -9.12 1.46
CA ALA A 113 4.54 -8.24 1.21
C ALA A 113 3.34 -8.71 2.04
N VAL A 114 2.68 -7.80 2.73
CA VAL A 114 1.46 -8.06 3.48
C VAL A 114 0.29 -7.39 2.76
N GLN A 115 -0.63 -8.18 2.22
CA GLN A 115 -1.84 -7.66 1.58
C GLN A 115 -2.95 -7.50 2.60
N PRO A 116 -3.30 -6.27 3.00
CA PRO A 116 -4.44 -6.03 3.86
C PRO A 116 -5.74 -6.16 3.06
N ILE A 117 -6.71 -6.88 3.60
CA ILE A 117 -8.06 -7.05 3.06
C ILE A 117 -9.07 -6.61 4.11
N ARG A 118 -10.00 -5.74 3.71
CA ARG A 118 -11.08 -5.24 4.56
C ARG A 118 -12.41 -5.68 3.95
N MET A 119 -13.02 -6.72 4.50
CA MET A 119 -14.26 -7.29 3.97
C MET A 119 -15.49 -6.60 4.54
N ILE A 120 -16.44 -6.24 3.68
CA ILE A 120 -17.71 -5.63 4.05
C ILE A 120 -18.68 -6.75 4.48
N PRO A 121 -19.26 -6.68 5.70
CA PRO A 121 -20.26 -7.66 6.12
C PRO A 121 -21.54 -7.52 5.30
N LEU A 122 -22.11 -8.65 4.90
CA LEU A 122 -23.37 -8.73 4.18
C LEU A 122 -24.51 -8.97 5.15
N PRO A 123 -25.55 -8.11 5.17
CA PRO A 123 -26.78 -8.41 5.91
C PRO A 123 -27.55 -9.61 5.29
N ASP A 124 -27.45 -9.82 3.96
CA ASP A 124 -28.21 -10.83 3.20
C ASP A 124 -27.43 -11.44 2.03
N GLN A 125 -26.25 -11.94 2.18
CA GLN A 125 -25.43 -12.74 1.23
C GLN A 125 -25.53 -12.42 -0.29
N THR A 126 -25.89 -11.22 -0.68
CA THR A 126 -26.15 -10.80 -2.08
C THR A 126 -25.28 -9.64 -2.54
N GLY A 127 -24.08 -9.49 -1.98
CA GLY A 127 -23.15 -8.38 -2.33
C GLY A 127 -22.39 -8.58 -3.64
N ALA A 128 -22.07 -7.50 -4.31
CA ALA A 128 -21.17 -7.50 -5.43
C ALA A 128 -19.72 -7.70 -4.96
N GLU A 129 -18.89 -8.33 -5.80
CA GLU A 129 -17.46 -8.48 -5.53
C GLU A 129 -16.79 -7.10 -5.54
N GLU A 130 -16.04 -6.76 -4.50
CA GLU A 130 -15.19 -5.58 -4.49
C GLU A 130 -13.93 -5.85 -5.32
N ASN A 131 -13.69 -5.03 -6.33
CA ASN A 131 -12.51 -5.12 -7.19
C ASN A 131 -11.58 -3.95 -6.92
N ILE A 132 -10.38 -4.23 -6.44
CA ILE A 132 -9.33 -3.26 -6.16
C ILE A 132 -8.20 -3.46 -7.19
N GLN A 133 -7.79 -2.36 -7.83
CA GLN A 133 -6.64 -2.37 -8.73
C GLN A 133 -5.52 -1.53 -8.13
N ILE A 134 -4.42 -2.17 -7.79
CA ILE A 134 -3.17 -1.50 -7.39
C ILE A 134 -2.43 -1.11 -8.68
N PRO A 135 -2.18 0.18 -8.92
CA PRO A 135 -1.38 0.62 -10.07
C PRO A 135 0.10 0.32 -9.85
N ASP A 136 0.88 0.36 -10.93
CA ASP A 136 2.32 0.15 -10.86
C ASP A 136 3.01 1.06 -9.83
N HIS A 137 4.09 0.55 -9.24
CA HIS A 137 4.92 1.28 -8.29
C HIS A 137 5.47 2.58 -8.89
N THR A 138 5.58 3.66 -8.10
CA THR A 138 5.94 4.99 -8.62
C THR A 138 7.33 5.05 -9.26
N LEU A 139 8.27 4.24 -8.81
CA LEU A 139 9.62 4.17 -9.39
C LEU A 139 9.67 3.38 -10.72
N TYR A 140 8.59 2.69 -11.10
CA TYR A 140 8.49 1.92 -12.34
C TYR A 140 7.43 2.47 -13.28
N GLY A 141 6.23 2.77 -12.77
CA GLY A 141 5.10 3.26 -13.54
C GLY A 141 5.28 4.69 -14.06
N SER A 142 4.38 5.10 -14.95
CA SER A 142 4.37 6.46 -15.50
C SER A 142 3.41 7.34 -14.71
N TYR A 143 3.95 8.33 -14.01
CA TYR A 143 3.18 9.27 -13.20
C TYR A 143 3.40 10.71 -13.66
N PRO A 144 2.41 11.61 -13.47
CA PRO A 144 2.56 13.02 -13.82
C PRO A 144 3.70 13.66 -12.98
N PRO A 145 4.45 14.60 -13.58
CA PRO A 145 5.47 15.33 -12.84
C PRO A 145 4.82 16.18 -11.74
N LYS A 146 5.57 16.40 -10.66
CA LYS A 146 5.13 17.26 -9.57
C LYS A 146 4.93 18.68 -10.06
N ILE A 147 3.80 19.28 -9.69
CA ILE A 147 3.50 20.67 -9.93
C ILE A 147 4.32 21.51 -8.95
N ALA A 148 5.06 22.49 -9.47
CA ALA A 148 5.81 23.41 -8.62
C ALA A 148 4.85 24.24 -7.73
N GLU A 149 5.14 24.28 -6.45
CA GLU A 149 4.44 25.07 -5.47
C GLU A 149 5.41 26.03 -4.78
N ASP A 150 4.88 27.17 -4.29
CA ASP A 150 5.67 28.03 -3.45
C ASP A 150 5.94 27.34 -2.11
N GLU A 151 7.20 26.99 -1.85
CA GLU A 151 7.61 26.23 -0.67
C GLU A 151 7.43 26.98 0.64
N VAL A 152 7.42 28.30 0.57
CA VAL A 152 7.28 29.18 1.74
C VAL A 152 6.08 30.09 1.55
N LYS A 153 4.99 29.78 2.25
CA LYS A 153 3.89 30.73 2.39
C LYS A 153 4.24 31.72 3.50
N PRO A 154 4.20 33.04 3.24
CA PRO A 154 4.35 34.05 4.28
C PRO A 154 3.09 34.04 5.16
N VAL A 155 3.15 33.24 6.22
CA VAL A 155 2.04 32.94 7.15
C VAL A 155 1.39 34.15 7.76
N GLN A 156 2.12 35.25 7.88
CA GLN A 156 1.64 36.48 8.55
C GLN A 156 0.96 37.48 7.62
N GLU A 157 1.16 37.39 6.32
CA GLU A 157 0.63 38.38 5.35
C GLU A 157 -0.61 37.90 4.62
N SER A 158 -0.85 36.56 4.54
CA SER A 158 -1.95 35.97 3.77
C SER A 158 -3.26 35.79 4.55
N GLY A 159 -3.24 35.93 5.89
CA GLY A 159 -4.38 35.62 6.73
C GLY A 159 -4.73 34.13 6.84
N GLU A 160 -3.84 33.27 6.35
CA GLU A 160 -4.02 31.82 6.40
C GLU A 160 -3.86 31.29 7.84
N ILE A 161 -4.67 30.29 8.16
CA ILE A 161 -4.60 29.62 9.47
C ILE A 161 -3.47 28.58 9.43
N VAL A 162 -2.56 28.66 10.41
CA VAL A 162 -1.60 27.62 10.69
C VAL A 162 -1.77 27.16 12.13
N LEU A 163 -1.40 25.91 12.41
CA LEU A 163 -1.40 25.41 13.78
C LEU A 163 -0.33 26.13 14.61
N SER A 164 -0.61 26.35 15.89
CA SER A 164 0.33 27.01 16.82
C SER A 164 1.63 26.23 17.04
N ARG A 165 1.63 24.96 16.70
CA ARG A 165 2.79 24.05 16.78
C ARG A 165 2.62 22.90 15.82
N VAL A 166 3.72 22.23 15.45
CA VAL A 166 3.68 20.96 14.71
C VAL A 166 3.05 19.89 15.60
N VAL A 167 2.04 19.21 15.07
CA VAL A 167 1.33 18.13 15.76
C VAL A 167 1.37 16.89 14.86
N VAL A 168 1.69 15.74 15.45
CA VAL A 168 1.53 14.46 14.80
C VAL A 168 0.07 14.02 14.93
N PRO A 169 -0.71 14.00 13.83
CA PRO A 169 -2.12 13.64 13.90
C PRO A 169 -2.31 12.14 14.13
N GLN A 170 -3.43 11.74 14.71
CA GLN A 170 -3.82 10.33 14.75
C GLN A 170 -4.34 9.85 13.39
N THR A 171 -5.10 10.71 12.72
CA THR A 171 -5.77 10.44 11.45
C THR A 171 -5.59 11.62 10.52
N ILE A 172 -5.43 11.35 9.24
CA ILE A 172 -5.47 12.33 8.17
C ILE A 172 -6.56 11.96 7.17
N VAL A 173 -7.05 12.94 6.43
CA VAL A 173 -8.03 12.76 5.37
C VAL A 173 -7.28 12.78 4.03
N VAL A 174 -7.29 11.65 3.35
CA VAL A 174 -6.66 11.48 2.03
C VAL A 174 -7.73 11.60 0.95
N HIS A 175 -7.61 12.61 0.09
CA HIS A 175 -8.42 12.77 -1.10
C HIS A 175 -7.85 11.93 -2.24
N ASP A 176 -8.59 10.91 -2.69
CA ASP A 176 -8.08 9.93 -3.66
C ASP A 176 -8.16 10.46 -5.11
N GLY A 177 -7.40 11.49 -5.38
CA GLY A 177 -7.37 12.14 -6.69
C GLY A 177 -6.59 13.46 -6.68
N VAL A 178 -6.77 14.24 -7.75
CA VAL A 178 -6.28 15.63 -7.79
C VAL A 178 -7.21 16.55 -7.00
N PRO A 179 -6.73 17.65 -6.42
CA PRO A 179 -7.54 18.50 -5.52
C PRO A 179 -8.88 18.97 -6.10
N THR A 180 -8.94 19.17 -7.40
CA THR A 180 -10.13 19.67 -8.10
C THR A 180 -11.14 18.60 -8.49
N ASN A 181 -10.86 17.33 -8.23
CA ASN A 181 -11.76 16.22 -8.55
C ASN A 181 -12.83 16.03 -7.47
N ALA A 182 -13.92 16.78 -7.53
CA ALA A 182 -15.00 16.69 -6.57
C ALA A 182 -15.73 15.32 -6.50
N SER A 183 -15.44 14.38 -7.41
CA SER A 183 -16.01 13.02 -7.39
C SER A 183 -15.07 12.00 -6.72
N ALA A 184 -13.85 12.38 -6.40
CA ALA A 184 -12.92 11.52 -5.69
C ALA A 184 -13.38 11.29 -4.25
N LYS A 185 -13.06 10.11 -3.72
CA LYS A 185 -13.40 9.74 -2.34
C LYS A 185 -12.37 10.32 -1.36
N ASP A 186 -12.85 10.68 -0.19
CA ASP A 186 -12.03 11.03 0.95
C ASP A 186 -11.94 9.84 1.91
N TYR A 187 -10.70 9.44 2.23
CA TYR A 187 -10.43 8.34 3.15
C TYR A 187 -9.84 8.86 4.46
N TYR A 188 -10.43 8.44 5.58
CA TYR A 188 -9.91 8.70 6.91
C TYR A 188 -8.90 7.61 7.28
N VAL A 189 -7.62 7.94 7.25
CA VAL A 189 -6.52 6.99 7.38
C VAL A 189 -5.73 7.29 8.64
N ALA A 190 -5.43 6.27 9.46
CA ALA A 190 -4.50 6.41 10.57
C ALA A 190 -3.15 6.90 10.02
N TYR A 191 -2.55 7.91 10.65
CA TYR A 191 -1.34 8.55 10.12
C TYR A 191 -0.20 7.56 9.92
N ARG A 192 -0.01 6.64 10.87
CA ARG A 192 0.98 5.56 10.76
C ARG A 192 0.75 4.67 9.52
N ASP A 193 -0.50 4.32 9.23
CA ASP A 193 -0.86 3.49 8.08
C ASP A 193 -0.72 4.24 6.76
N TYR A 194 -1.00 5.55 6.76
CA TYR A 194 -0.72 6.41 5.62
C TYR A 194 0.77 6.40 5.27
N ILE A 195 1.65 6.59 6.26
CA ILE A 195 3.11 6.59 6.03
C ILE A 195 3.59 5.23 5.49
N LYS A 196 3.09 4.11 6.03
CA LYS A 196 3.41 2.77 5.52
C LYS A 196 2.99 2.60 4.06
N ASN A 197 1.79 3.04 3.73
CA ASN A 197 1.22 2.94 2.38
C ASN A 197 2.02 3.76 1.37
N VAL A 198 2.26 5.03 1.67
CA VAL A 198 3.05 5.93 0.82
C VAL A 198 4.47 5.39 0.63
N ALA A 199 5.14 5.00 1.70
CA ALA A 199 6.50 4.46 1.61
C ALA A 199 6.53 3.17 0.79
N SER A 200 5.54 2.27 0.95
CA SER A 200 5.43 1.05 0.12
C SER A 200 5.08 1.34 -1.35
N SER A 201 4.60 2.54 -1.67
CA SER A 201 4.27 2.98 -3.03
C SER A 201 5.41 3.76 -3.71
N GLU A 202 6.33 4.36 -2.93
CA GLU A 202 7.32 5.31 -3.45
C GLU A 202 8.78 4.85 -3.30
N ILE A 203 9.09 3.84 -2.47
CA ILE A 203 10.44 3.32 -2.30
C ILE A 203 10.44 1.79 -2.28
N TYR A 204 11.50 1.18 -2.80
CA TYR A 204 11.63 -0.28 -2.75
C TYR A 204 12.09 -0.76 -1.37
N ALA A 205 11.37 -1.75 -0.84
CA ALA A 205 11.67 -2.34 0.47
C ALA A 205 12.99 -3.16 0.50
N THR A 206 13.58 -3.40 -0.65
CA THR A 206 14.89 -4.02 -0.83
C THR A 206 16.06 -3.08 -0.57
N TRP A 207 15.80 -1.76 -0.49
CA TRP A 207 16.84 -0.78 -0.24
C TRP A 207 17.41 -0.89 1.19
N PRO A 208 18.65 -0.42 1.43
CA PRO A 208 19.23 -0.43 2.77
C PRO A 208 18.31 0.27 3.79
N ARG A 209 18.22 -0.30 5.00
CA ARG A 209 17.37 0.23 6.08
C ARG A 209 17.57 1.73 6.33
N SER A 210 18.81 2.21 6.26
CA SER A 210 19.12 3.65 6.44
C SER A 210 18.47 4.52 5.36
N THR A 211 18.40 4.02 4.13
CA THR A 211 17.74 4.69 3.01
C THR A 211 16.23 4.72 3.23
N ILE A 212 15.64 3.59 3.66
CA ILE A 212 14.22 3.53 4.01
C ILE A 212 13.90 4.52 5.13
N VAL A 213 14.68 4.55 6.21
CA VAL A 213 14.52 5.52 7.32
C VAL A 213 14.54 6.96 6.83
N ALA A 214 15.53 7.32 5.99
CA ALA A 214 15.64 8.69 5.48
C ALA A 214 14.41 9.10 4.65
N ASN A 215 13.94 8.20 3.78
CA ASN A 215 12.74 8.47 2.97
C ASN A 215 11.47 8.54 3.80
N VAL A 216 11.28 7.64 4.77
CA VAL A 216 10.14 7.68 5.70
C VAL A 216 10.10 9.01 6.45
N LEU A 217 11.25 9.50 6.96
CA LEU A 217 11.32 10.79 7.64
C LEU A 217 11.02 11.96 6.69
N ALA A 218 11.43 11.90 5.42
CA ALA A 218 11.10 12.90 4.42
C ALA A 218 9.58 12.92 4.13
N ILE A 219 8.96 11.74 3.94
CA ILE A 219 7.51 11.59 3.74
C ILE A 219 6.75 12.16 4.95
N MET A 220 7.18 11.82 6.16
CA MET A 220 6.58 12.35 7.39
C MET A 220 6.69 13.89 7.46
N SER A 221 7.86 14.44 7.17
CA SER A 221 8.11 15.88 7.22
C SER A 221 7.21 16.63 6.23
N PHE A 222 7.07 16.12 5.02
CA PHE A 222 6.18 16.70 4.01
C PHE A 222 4.72 16.65 4.46
N THR A 223 4.26 15.50 4.95
CA THR A 223 2.88 15.33 5.39
C THR A 223 2.57 16.23 6.60
N LEU A 224 3.50 16.31 7.57
CA LEU A 224 3.35 17.22 8.72
C LEU A 224 3.33 18.70 8.32
N ASN A 225 4.02 19.08 7.25
CA ASN A 225 3.90 20.42 6.69
C ASN A 225 2.47 20.70 6.18
N ARG A 226 1.86 19.72 5.44
CA ARG A 226 0.46 19.85 4.99
C ARG A 226 -0.52 20.01 6.15
N VAL A 227 -0.31 19.26 7.23
CA VAL A 227 -1.10 19.39 8.48
C VAL A 227 -0.85 20.72 9.16
N TYR A 228 0.41 21.10 9.35
CA TYR A 228 0.80 22.30 10.09
C TYR A 228 0.29 23.58 9.42
N THR A 229 0.40 23.67 8.10
CA THR A 229 -0.01 24.85 7.31
C THR A 229 -1.49 24.84 6.96
N GLU A 230 -2.26 23.83 7.33
CA GLU A 230 -3.66 23.65 6.90
C GLU A 230 -3.80 23.84 5.37
N TRP A 231 -2.83 23.30 4.61
CA TRP A 231 -2.57 23.61 3.19
C TRP A 231 -3.82 23.62 2.33
N TYR A 232 -4.57 22.51 2.34
CA TYR A 232 -5.79 22.38 1.54
C TYR A 232 -6.99 23.06 2.17
N ARG A 233 -7.11 23.07 3.51
CA ARG A 233 -8.21 23.72 4.20
C ARG A 233 -8.19 25.23 4.02
N ASN A 234 -7.01 25.85 3.98
CA ASN A 234 -6.86 27.27 3.63
C ASN A 234 -7.27 27.59 2.18
N GLN A 235 -7.37 26.57 1.31
CA GLN A 235 -7.87 26.68 -0.05
C GLN A 235 -9.36 26.32 -0.18
N GLY A 236 -10.04 26.02 0.93
CA GLY A 236 -11.47 25.69 0.98
C GLY A 236 -11.80 24.22 0.76
N TYR A 237 -10.83 23.32 0.88
CA TYR A 237 -11.04 21.87 0.81
C TYR A 237 -11.18 21.26 2.22
N ASP A 238 -11.88 20.13 2.32
CA ASP A 238 -12.14 19.42 3.58
C ASP A 238 -11.17 18.25 3.87
N PHE A 239 -10.12 18.10 3.07
CA PHE A 239 -9.12 17.04 3.22
C PHE A 239 -7.75 17.59 3.64
N THR A 240 -6.86 16.67 4.09
CA THR A 240 -5.51 17.03 4.57
C THR A 240 -4.48 16.97 3.45
N ILE A 241 -4.59 15.96 2.58
CA ILE A 241 -3.58 15.63 1.56
C ILE A 241 -4.26 14.86 0.41
N THR A 242 -3.65 14.88 -0.79
CA THR A 242 -4.12 14.11 -1.93
C THR A 242 -3.34 12.81 -2.14
N SER A 243 -3.87 11.89 -2.96
CA SER A 243 -3.16 10.69 -3.41
C SER A 243 -2.38 10.91 -4.71
N SER A 244 -2.36 12.12 -5.23
CA SER A 244 -1.78 12.45 -6.53
C SER A 244 -0.32 12.84 -6.43
N THR A 245 0.56 12.16 -7.17
CA THR A 245 2.00 12.46 -7.26
C THR A 245 2.29 13.85 -7.84
N ALA A 246 1.35 14.44 -8.58
CA ALA A 246 1.49 15.80 -9.10
C ALA A 246 1.43 16.86 -7.98
N PHE A 247 0.76 16.57 -6.88
CA PHE A 247 0.55 17.49 -5.76
C PHE A 247 1.26 17.03 -4.50
N ASP A 248 1.07 15.75 -4.12
CA ASP A 248 1.55 15.20 -2.86
C ASP A 248 2.25 13.85 -3.06
N HIS A 249 1.97 12.89 -2.21
CA HIS A 249 2.50 11.54 -2.22
C HIS A 249 1.55 10.55 -2.93
N LYS A 250 2.10 9.43 -3.40
CA LYS A 250 1.28 8.34 -3.90
C LYS A 250 0.75 7.49 -2.75
N TRP A 251 -0.48 7.75 -2.36
CA TRP A 251 -1.26 6.84 -1.53
C TRP A 251 -2.18 6.00 -2.43
N ILE A 252 -2.36 4.70 -2.13
CA ILE A 252 -3.17 3.78 -2.94
C ILE A 252 -4.13 3.02 -2.02
N TYR A 253 -5.43 3.09 -2.30
CA TYR A 253 -6.42 2.27 -1.59
C TYR A 253 -6.14 0.78 -1.80
N GLY A 254 -6.10 0.00 -0.70
CA GLY A 254 -5.86 -1.45 -0.74
C GLY A 254 -4.42 -1.87 -1.05
N ARG A 255 -3.44 -0.95 -1.02
CA ARG A 255 -2.03 -1.23 -1.22
C ARG A 255 -1.52 -2.29 -0.25
N ASP A 256 -0.76 -3.25 -0.74
CA ASP A 256 0.09 -4.13 0.05
C ASP A 256 1.22 -3.35 0.74
N ILE A 257 1.61 -3.79 1.92
CA ILE A 257 2.62 -3.14 2.76
C ILE A 257 3.82 -4.08 2.91
N PHE A 258 5.00 -3.58 2.58
CA PHE A 258 6.23 -4.33 2.76
C PHE A 258 6.67 -4.33 4.23
N GLU A 259 6.96 -5.51 4.79
CA GLU A 259 7.37 -5.64 6.21
C GLU A 259 8.58 -4.78 6.57
N PRO A 260 9.68 -4.70 5.81
CA PRO A 260 10.82 -3.85 6.17
C PRO A 260 10.46 -2.37 6.29
N ILE A 261 9.51 -1.89 5.47
CA ILE A 261 8.98 -0.52 5.56
C ILE A 261 8.11 -0.37 6.80
N SER A 262 7.21 -1.35 7.04
CA SER A 262 6.35 -1.34 8.22
C SER A 262 7.15 -1.31 9.53
N GLU A 263 8.23 -2.09 9.62
CA GLU A 263 9.13 -2.11 10.78
C GLU A 263 9.81 -0.75 11.01
N VAL A 264 10.32 -0.12 9.95
CA VAL A 264 10.94 1.21 10.05
C VAL A 264 9.93 2.24 10.56
N VAL A 265 8.71 2.23 10.04
CA VAL A 265 7.66 3.17 10.47
C VAL A 265 7.32 2.93 11.95
N VAL A 266 7.13 1.67 12.37
CA VAL A 266 6.87 1.33 13.78
C VAL A 266 8.00 1.84 14.67
N ASP A 267 9.25 1.55 14.33
CA ASP A 267 10.41 1.98 15.09
C ASP A 267 10.55 3.51 15.25
N ILE A 268 10.12 4.28 14.23
CA ILE A 268 10.15 5.74 14.30
C ILE A 268 9.03 6.27 15.21
N PHE A 269 7.84 5.69 15.14
CA PHE A 269 6.69 6.12 15.94
C PHE A 269 6.78 5.73 17.42
N ASP A 270 7.53 4.69 17.74
CA ASP A 270 7.67 4.18 19.12
C ASP A 270 8.82 4.86 19.89
N LYS A 271 9.57 5.80 19.27
CA LYS A 271 10.62 6.65 19.87
C LYS A 271 10.11 8.01 20.28
#